data_5bf13a1d6b179cdb7ce5ab44e625d952
#
_entry.id   5bf13a1d6b179cdb7ce5ab44e625d952
#
_cell.length_a   1.000
_cell.length_b   1.000
_cell.length_c   1.000
_cell.angle_alpha   90.00
_cell.angle_beta   90.00
_cell.angle_gamma   90.00
#
_symmetry.space_group_name_H-M   'P 1'
#
loop_
_entity.id
_entity.type
_entity.pdbx_description
1 polymer ?
#
loop_
_entity_poly.entity_id
_entity_poly.type
_entity_poly.pdbx_seq_one_letter_code
_entity_poly.pdbx_strand_id
1 'polypeptide(L)' 'MKQLQDLSQEELIAENEHLQKLINNLASKTAQLTVTVANLEVVNQQLQNKGEDQ' A
#
# COMPACT_ATOMS: atom_id res chain seq x y z
N MET A 1 17.84 -23.74 -7.90
CA MET A 1 16.62 -22.97 -7.64
C MET A 1 15.43 -23.65 -8.32
N LYS A 2 14.35 -23.84 -7.57
CA LYS A 2 13.15 -24.48 -8.10
C LYS A 2 12.44 -23.55 -9.07
N GLN A 3 12.12 -24.04 -10.25
CA GLN A 3 11.36 -23.25 -11.21
C GLN A 3 9.87 -23.42 -10.97
N LEU A 4 9.07 -22.49 -11.46
CA LEU A 4 7.63 -22.50 -11.23
C LEU A 4 6.99 -23.79 -11.71
N GLN A 5 7.45 -24.29 -12.84
CA GLN A 5 6.91 -25.52 -13.44
C GLN A 5 7.27 -26.77 -12.63
N ASP A 6 8.23 -26.67 -11.71
CA ASP A 6 8.63 -27.77 -10.84
C ASP A 6 7.84 -27.82 -9.55
N LEU A 7 7.01 -26.82 -9.30
CA LEU A 7 6.20 -26.78 -8.09
C LEU A 7 4.99 -27.69 -8.23
N SER A 8 4.62 -28.35 -7.13
CA SER A 8 3.41 -29.14 -7.09
C SER A 8 2.19 -28.20 -7.17
N GLN A 9 1.05 -28.79 -7.49
CA GLN A 9 -0.19 -28.02 -7.53
C GLN A 9 -0.50 -27.40 -6.17
N GLU A 10 -0.26 -28.13 -5.09
CA GLU A 10 -0.48 -27.63 -3.73
C GLU A 10 0.42 -26.46 -3.41
N GLU A 11 1.68 -26.52 -3.84
CA GLU A 11 2.62 -25.43 -3.62
C GLU A 11 2.21 -24.18 -4.40
N LEU A 12 1.72 -24.35 -5.61
CA LEU A 12 1.25 -23.23 -6.43
C LEU A 12 0.02 -22.58 -5.81
N ILE A 13 -0.90 -23.37 -5.28
CA ILE A 13 -2.09 -22.83 -4.62
C ILE A 13 -1.68 -22.03 -3.38
N ALA A 14 -0.78 -22.58 -2.57
CA ALA A 14 -0.31 -21.91 -1.37
C ALA A 14 0.38 -20.59 -1.69
N GLU A 15 1.24 -20.59 -2.72
CA GLU A 15 1.94 -19.39 -3.14
C GLU A 15 0.95 -18.34 -3.65
N ASN A 16 -0.06 -18.76 -4.40
CA ASN A 16 -1.08 -17.85 -4.92
C ASN A 16 -1.86 -17.21 -3.80
N GLU A 17 -2.25 -17.97 -2.79
CA GLU A 17 -2.94 -17.42 -1.62
C GLU A 17 -2.07 -16.42 -0.87
N HIS A 18 -0.79 -16.73 -0.72
CA HIS A 18 0.15 -15.83 -0.07
C HIS A 18 0.25 -14.51 -0.84
N LEU A 19 0.39 -14.59 -2.16
CA LEU A 19 0.48 -13.40 -2.99
C LEU A 19 -0.78 -12.55 -2.93
N GLN A 20 -1.95 -13.18 -2.89
CA GLN A 20 -3.21 -12.45 -2.76
C GLN A 20 -3.28 -11.69 -1.44
N LYS A 21 -2.86 -12.32 -0.35
CA LYS A 21 -2.82 -11.67 0.96
C LYS A 21 -1.85 -10.50 0.96
N LEU A 22 -0.71 -10.68 0.32
CA LEU A 22 0.29 -9.63 0.22
C LEU A 22 -0.26 -8.43 -0.58
N ILE A 23 -0.91 -8.71 -1.70
CA ILE A 23 -1.49 -7.66 -2.54
C ILE A 23 -2.56 -6.89 -1.75
N ASN A 24 -3.44 -7.59 -1.04
CA ASN A 24 -4.47 -6.94 -0.23
C ASN A 24 -3.87 -6.08 0.86
N ASN A 25 -2.81 -6.55 1.50
CA ASN A 25 -2.11 -5.80 2.53
C ASN A 25 -1.49 -4.53 1.96
N LEU A 26 -0.82 -4.66 0.82
CA LEU A 26 -0.19 -3.52 0.16
C LEU A 26 -1.23 -2.50 -0.30
N ALA A 27 -2.35 -2.95 -0.85
CA ALA A 27 -3.42 -2.06 -1.28
C ALA A 27 -3.97 -1.27 -0.11
N SER A 28 -4.19 -1.93 1.03
CA SER A 28 -4.68 -1.28 2.25
C SER A 28 -3.70 -0.23 2.75
N LYS A 29 -2.42 -0.56 2.80
CA LYS A 29 -1.39 0.37 3.25
C LYS A 29 -1.26 1.55 2.30
N THR A 30 -1.33 1.30 1.00
CA THR A 30 -1.27 2.37 0.01
C THR A 30 -2.44 3.33 0.19
N ALA A 31 -3.64 2.82 0.42
CA ALA A 31 -4.82 3.66 0.66
C ALA A 31 -4.63 4.52 1.92
N GLN A 32 -4.12 3.92 3.00
CA GLN A 32 -3.87 4.66 4.24
C GLN A 32 -2.84 5.75 4.05
N LEU A 33 -1.75 5.44 3.33
CA LEU A 33 -0.71 6.43 3.06
C LEU A 33 -1.25 7.57 2.19
N THR A 34 -2.08 7.25 1.22
CA THR A 34 -2.69 8.26 0.36
C THR A 34 -3.53 9.23 1.16
N VAL A 35 -4.36 8.72 2.09
CA VAL A 35 -5.17 9.57 2.95
C VAL A 35 -4.28 10.42 3.86
N THR A 36 -3.24 9.82 4.43
CA THR A 36 -2.32 10.54 5.31
C THR A 36 -1.63 11.69 4.57
N VAL A 37 -1.16 11.43 3.36
CA VAL A 37 -0.51 12.46 2.55
C VAL A 37 -1.49 13.58 2.22
N ALA A 38 -2.72 13.24 1.83
CA ALA A 38 -3.73 14.24 1.52
C ALA A 38 -4.03 15.12 2.72
N ASN A 39 -4.14 14.51 3.91
CA ASN A 39 -4.38 15.26 5.14
C ASN A 39 -3.22 16.20 5.46
N LEU A 40 -2.00 15.73 5.28
CA LEU A 40 -0.83 16.56 5.54
C LEU A 40 -0.74 17.73 4.57
N GLU A 41 -1.12 17.51 3.32
CA GLU A 41 -1.14 18.59 2.34
C GLU A 41 -2.14 19.69 2.74
N VAL A 42 -3.33 19.28 3.19
CA VAL A 42 -4.34 20.24 3.63
C VAL A 42 -3.87 21.02 4.86
N VAL A 43 -3.29 20.30 5.85
CA VAL A 43 -2.76 20.95 7.05
C VAL A 43 -1.66 21.95 6.69
N ASN A 44 -0.77 21.57 5.79
CA ASN A 44 0.30 22.45 5.33
C ASN A 44 -0.26 23.72 4.67
N GLN A 45 -1.28 23.55 3.83
CA GLN A 45 -1.92 24.70 3.19
C GLN A 45 -2.55 25.65 4.22
N GLN A 46 -3.21 25.08 5.22
CA GLN A 46 -3.81 25.88 6.27
C GLN A 46 -2.77 26.65 7.07
N LEU A 47 -1.65 26.01 7.38
CA LEU A 47 -0.57 26.67 8.09
C LEU A 47 0.07 27.78 7.27
N GLN A 48 0.24 27.57 5.97
CA GLN A 48 0.77 28.60 5.07
C GLN A 48 -0.17 29.78 4.99
N ASN A 49 -1.46 29.50 4.88
CA ASN A 49 -2.46 30.58 4.80
C ASN A 49 -2.48 31.42 6.07
N LYS A 50 -2.35 30.79 7.23
CA LYS A 50 -2.28 31.51 8.49
C LYS A 50 -1.05 32.41 8.57
N GLY A 51 0.08 31.93 8.06
CA GLY A 51 1.30 32.72 8.00
C GLY A 51 1.14 33.92 7.10
N GLU A 52 0.44 33.77 5.99
CA GLU A 52 0.22 34.84 5.04
C GLU A 52 -0.71 35.92 5.58
N ASP A 53 -1.65 35.54 6.43
CA ASP A 53 -2.63 36.46 7.00
C ASP A 53 -2.05 37.34 8.10
N GLN A 54 -0.86 37.00 8.54
CA GLN A 54 -0.13 37.80 9.51
C GLN A 54 0.82 38.78 8.82
#